data_9dce611f891b2c237cc171c142cdeabd
#
_entry.id   9dce611f891b2c237cc171c142cdeabd
#
_cell.length_a   1.000
_cell.length_b   1.000
_cell.length_c   1.000
_cell.angle_alpha   90.00
_cell.angle_beta   90.00
_cell.angle_gamma   90.00
#
_symmetry.space_group_name_H-M   'P 1'
#
loop_
_entity.id
_entity.type
_entity.pdbx_description
1 polymer ?
#
loop_
_entity_poly.entity_id
_entity_poly.type
_entity_poly.pdbx_seq_one_letter_code
_entity_poly.pdbx_strand_id
1 'polypeptide(L)'
;SQFAGDMVNELQGNIITIVVLVMVLVVATLGLRNGIIVGIAIPFSFLVTFGILYYVLGYEFNFLVMFGMLLGLGMLIDGGIVIVEYADKLIDKGQNRLEAYKNSAQRMFTPVVASVLTTVAAFTPLMVWPGMSGKFMRYLPITVFVVLMASLAYALIFAPVIGSLFGRRKGQKDESNDNEDTFLKRIYKKA
;
A
#
# COMPACT_ATOMS: atom_id res chain seq x y z
N SER A 1 0.73 -25.15 24.02
CA SER A 1 0.29 -23.74 24.19
C SER A 1 1.46 -22.72 24.08
N GLN A 2 2.67 -23.02 24.58
CA GLN A 2 3.82 -22.13 24.46
C GLN A 2 4.29 -21.96 23.01
N PHE A 3 4.38 -23.05 22.26
CA PHE A 3 4.79 -23.04 20.85
C PHE A 3 3.88 -22.14 19.95
N ALA A 4 2.57 -22.18 20.20
CA ALA A 4 1.64 -21.30 19.47
C ALA A 4 1.79 -19.83 19.87
N GLY A 5 2.09 -19.55 21.14
CA GLY A 5 2.36 -18.21 21.62
C GLY A 5 3.64 -17.61 21.04
N ASP A 6 4.70 -18.42 20.99
CA ASP A 6 5.98 -17.99 20.42
C ASP A 6 5.87 -17.72 18.92
N MET A 7 5.16 -18.55 18.16
CA MET A 7 4.86 -18.31 16.75
C MET A 7 4.07 -17.03 16.52
N VAL A 8 3.07 -16.75 17.35
CA VAL A 8 2.27 -15.52 17.23
C VAL A 8 3.12 -14.28 17.51
N ASN A 9 3.97 -14.34 18.54
CA ASN A 9 4.87 -13.22 18.87
C ASN A 9 5.91 -12.97 17.77
N GLU A 10 6.48 -14.04 17.21
CA GLU A 10 7.44 -13.94 16.11
C GLU A 10 6.79 -13.36 14.84
N LEU A 11 5.57 -13.81 14.51
CA LEU A 11 4.82 -13.27 13.38
C LEU A 11 4.42 -11.81 13.59
N GLN A 12 4.04 -11.43 14.79
CA GLN A 12 3.72 -10.05 15.14
C GLN A 12 4.95 -9.15 15.03
N GLY A 13 6.11 -9.61 15.50
CA GLY A 13 7.39 -8.91 15.34
C GLY A 13 7.75 -8.70 13.86
N ASN A 14 7.58 -9.73 13.04
CA ASN A 14 7.84 -9.67 11.60
C ASN A 14 6.90 -8.69 10.89
N ILE A 15 5.60 -8.67 11.23
CA ILE A 15 4.63 -7.71 10.66
C ILE A 15 5.05 -6.27 11.00
N ILE A 16 5.38 -5.99 12.26
CA ILE A 16 5.81 -4.66 12.68
C ILE A 16 7.07 -4.24 11.93
N THR A 17 8.06 -5.13 11.82
CA THR A 17 9.31 -4.87 11.12
C THR A 17 9.07 -4.54 9.65
N ILE A 18 8.21 -5.31 8.97
CA ILE A 18 7.88 -5.06 7.56
C ILE A 18 7.15 -3.73 7.39
N VAL A 19 6.18 -3.43 8.26
CA VAL A 19 5.44 -2.16 8.23
C VAL A 19 6.40 -0.98 8.41
N VAL A 20 7.32 -1.05 9.37
CA VAL A 20 8.31 0.01 9.60
C VAL A 20 9.25 0.15 8.40
N LEU A 21 9.76 -0.95 7.87
CA LEU A 21 10.66 -0.92 6.71
C LEU A 21 9.98 -0.31 5.48
N VAL A 22 8.74 -0.71 5.22
CA VAL A 22 7.94 -0.18 4.10
C VAL A 22 7.64 1.31 4.32
N MET A 23 7.29 1.73 5.55
CA MET A 23 7.10 3.14 5.87
C MET A 23 8.35 3.97 5.63
N VAL A 24 9.52 3.48 6.05
CA VAL A 24 10.80 4.15 5.81
C VAL A 24 11.06 4.30 4.32
N LEU A 25 10.83 3.24 3.54
CA LEU A 25 11.02 3.26 2.08
C LEU A 25 10.08 4.24 1.40
N VAL A 26 8.81 4.24 1.77
CA VAL A 26 7.79 5.13 1.19
C VAL A 26 8.08 6.60 1.56
N VAL A 27 8.48 6.87 2.79
CA VAL A 27 8.87 8.22 3.22
C VAL A 27 10.15 8.67 2.51
N ALA A 28 11.11 7.78 2.29
CA ALA A 28 12.34 8.09 1.56
C ALA A 28 12.09 8.42 0.09
N THR A 29 11.12 7.74 -0.56
CA THR A 29 10.82 7.95 -1.99
C THR A 29 9.86 9.10 -2.28
N LEU A 30 8.83 9.30 -1.43
CA LEU A 30 7.75 10.27 -1.65
C LEU A 30 7.86 11.51 -0.75
N GLY A 31 8.81 11.54 0.17
CA GLY A 31 8.89 12.55 1.21
C GLY A 31 7.93 12.28 2.38
N LEU A 32 8.15 12.93 3.51
CA LEU A 32 7.44 12.65 4.77
C LEU A 32 5.92 12.85 4.65
N ARG A 33 5.49 13.90 3.96
CA ARG A 33 4.07 14.27 3.85
C ARG A 33 3.27 13.26 3.03
N ASN A 34 3.76 12.91 1.86
CA ASN A 34 3.13 11.94 0.96
C ASN A 34 3.29 10.51 1.50
N GLY A 35 4.42 10.23 2.14
CA GLY A 35 4.67 8.97 2.83
C GLY A 35 3.64 8.68 3.92
N ILE A 36 3.22 9.69 4.68
CA ILE A 36 2.15 9.54 5.69
C ILE A 36 0.81 9.21 5.03
N ILE A 37 0.44 9.91 3.93
CA ILE A 37 -0.81 9.66 3.22
C ILE A 37 -0.88 8.20 2.74
N VAL A 38 0.20 7.72 2.13
CA VAL A 38 0.28 6.33 1.64
C VAL A 38 0.40 5.34 2.82
N GLY A 39 1.14 5.71 3.86
CA GLY A 39 1.37 4.84 5.03
C GLY A 39 0.10 4.54 5.84
N ILE A 40 -0.86 5.45 5.91
CA ILE A 40 -2.16 5.22 6.53
C ILE A 40 -2.96 4.14 5.78
N ALA A 41 -2.66 3.88 4.51
CA ALA A 41 -3.28 2.79 3.75
C ALA A 41 -3.07 1.42 4.43
N ILE A 42 -1.92 1.20 5.06
CA ILE A 42 -1.56 -0.09 5.67
C ILE A 42 -2.53 -0.45 6.81
N PRO A 43 -2.61 0.34 7.90
CA PRO A 43 -3.51 0.01 9.00
C PRO A 43 -4.97 0.03 8.56
N PHE A 44 -5.37 0.95 7.67
CA PHE A 44 -6.72 1.00 7.13
C PHE A 44 -7.09 -0.30 6.40
N SER A 45 -6.27 -0.73 5.45
CA SER A 45 -6.54 -1.94 4.67
C SER A 45 -6.54 -3.19 5.53
N PHE A 46 -5.69 -3.26 6.55
CA PHE A 46 -5.69 -4.37 7.48
C PHE A 46 -6.96 -4.42 8.32
N LEU A 47 -7.40 -3.30 8.88
CA LEU A 47 -8.64 -3.24 9.65
C LEU A 47 -9.86 -3.63 8.81
N VAL A 48 -9.95 -3.11 7.59
CA VAL A 48 -11.03 -3.46 6.66
C VAL A 48 -10.97 -4.93 6.28
N THR A 49 -9.78 -5.46 6.00
CA THR A 49 -9.59 -6.88 5.66
C THR A 49 -10.00 -7.78 6.82
N PHE A 50 -9.57 -7.47 8.05
CA PHE A 50 -9.99 -8.20 9.24
C PHE A 50 -11.50 -8.18 9.42
N GLY A 51 -12.12 -7.00 9.26
CA GLY A 51 -13.56 -6.85 9.35
C GLY A 51 -14.29 -7.74 8.34
N ILE A 52 -13.85 -7.72 7.08
CA ILE A 52 -14.47 -8.52 6.02
C ILE A 52 -14.25 -10.03 6.26
N LEU A 53 -13.04 -10.45 6.58
CA LEU A 53 -12.73 -11.87 6.80
C LEU A 53 -13.51 -12.44 7.98
N TYR A 54 -13.60 -11.70 9.08
CA TYR A 54 -14.27 -12.15 10.30
C TYR A 54 -15.79 -12.05 10.21
N TYR A 55 -16.34 -10.87 9.85
CA TYR A 55 -17.79 -10.66 9.89
C TYR A 55 -18.54 -11.14 8.66
N VAL A 56 -17.90 -11.11 7.48
CA VAL A 56 -18.58 -11.47 6.21
C VAL A 56 -18.29 -12.91 5.82
N LEU A 57 -17.02 -13.34 5.92
CA LEU A 57 -16.60 -14.67 5.50
C LEU A 57 -16.53 -15.69 6.64
N GLY A 58 -16.61 -15.25 7.90
CA GLY A 58 -16.54 -16.11 9.07
C GLY A 58 -15.21 -16.86 9.20
N TYR A 59 -14.13 -16.29 8.66
CA TYR A 59 -12.81 -16.91 8.71
C TYR A 59 -12.15 -16.66 10.04
N GLU A 60 -11.71 -17.75 10.67
CA GLU A 60 -10.86 -17.66 11.85
C GLU A 60 -9.45 -17.19 11.47
N PHE A 61 -8.82 -16.48 12.37
CA PHE A 61 -7.45 -16.02 12.21
C PHE A 61 -6.49 -17.22 12.24
N ASN A 62 -5.94 -17.58 11.10
CA ASN A 62 -5.01 -18.68 10.95
C ASN A 62 -3.73 -18.26 10.21
N PHE A 63 -2.71 -19.12 10.20
CA PHE A 63 -1.42 -18.87 9.58
C PHE A 63 -1.54 -18.43 8.10
N LEU A 64 -2.45 -19.03 7.32
CA LEU A 64 -2.62 -18.70 5.90
C LEU A 64 -3.24 -17.31 5.69
N VAL A 65 -4.18 -16.92 6.56
CA VAL A 65 -4.73 -15.56 6.56
C VAL A 65 -3.64 -14.55 6.89
N MET A 66 -2.83 -14.81 7.92
CA MET A 66 -1.70 -13.95 8.26
C MET A 66 -0.69 -13.85 7.11
N PHE A 67 -0.34 -14.97 6.51
CA PHE A 67 0.58 -15.01 5.37
C PHE A 67 0.01 -14.26 4.16
N GLY A 68 -1.28 -14.42 3.86
CA GLY A 68 -1.98 -13.66 2.82
C GLY A 68 -1.97 -12.15 3.10
N MET A 69 -2.14 -11.74 4.35
CA MET A 69 -2.03 -10.33 4.74
C MET A 69 -0.61 -9.79 4.58
N LEU A 70 0.42 -10.56 4.92
CA LEU A 70 1.82 -10.20 4.71
C LEU A 70 2.16 -10.04 3.22
N LEU A 71 1.73 -10.98 2.38
CA LEU A 71 1.86 -10.87 0.92
C LEU A 71 1.13 -9.64 0.38
N GLY A 72 -0.11 -9.44 0.84
CA GLY A 72 -0.92 -8.31 0.45
C GLY A 72 -0.28 -6.97 0.82
N LEU A 73 0.46 -6.90 1.94
CA LEU A 73 1.13 -5.69 2.40
C LEU A 73 2.15 -5.16 1.39
N GLY A 74 2.94 -6.03 0.78
CA GLY A 74 3.89 -5.63 -0.26
C GLY A 74 3.24 -5.08 -1.53
N MET A 75 2.03 -5.53 -1.84
CA MET A 75 1.28 -5.12 -3.04
C MET A 75 0.28 -3.96 -2.77
N LEU A 76 -0.02 -3.72 -1.49
CA LEU A 76 -1.06 -2.79 -1.03
C LEU A 76 -0.70 -1.33 -1.33
N ILE A 77 0.58 -1.00 -1.29
CA ILE A 77 1.06 0.38 -1.30
C ILE A 77 1.15 0.92 -2.72
N ASP A 78 1.34 0.06 -3.72
CA ASP A 78 1.60 0.45 -5.11
C ASP A 78 0.52 1.39 -5.68
N GLY A 79 -0.76 1.07 -5.45
CA GLY A 79 -1.86 1.91 -5.94
C GLY A 79 -1.87 3.31 -5.32
N GLY A 80 -1.59 3.41 -4.03
CA GLY A 80 -1.50 4.69 -3.32
C GLY A 80 -0.32 5.53 -3.78
N ILE A 81 0.85 4.91 -3.95
CA ILE A 81 2.08 5.57 -4.43
C ILE A 81 1.83 6.21 -5.80
N VAL A 82 1.31 5.44 -6.75
CA VAL A 82 1.10 5.91 -8.14
C VAL A 82 0.16 7.11 -8.17
N ILE A 83 -0.92 7.10 -7.39
CA ILE A 83 -1.89 8.22 -7.35
C ILE A 83 -1.26 9.47 -6.76
N VAL A 84 -0.54 9.33 -5.64
CA VAL A 84 0.10 10.47 -4.95
C VAL A 84 1.22 11.06 -5.80
N GLU A 85 2.07 10.22 -6.39
CA GLU A 85 3.16 10.66 -7.27
C GLU A 85 2.63 11.39 -8.51
N TYR A 86 1.56 10.87 -9.11
CA TYR A 86 0.95 11.54 -10.26
C TYR A 86 0.30 12.86 -9.88
N ALA A 87 -0.33 12.94 -8.70
CA ALA A 87 -0.87 14.21 -8.20
C ALA A 87 0.23 15.25 -7.99
N ASP A 88 1.38 14.86 -7.43
CA ASP A 88 2.52 15.76 -7.26
C ASP A 88 3.04 16.29 -8.60
N LYS A 89 3.15 15.42 -9.62
CA LYS A 89 3.52 15.83 -10.98
C LYS A 89 2.55 16.85 -11.57
N LEU A 90 1.25 16.75 -11.25
CA LEU A 90 0.25 17.71 -11.69
C LEU A 90 0.35 19.04 -10.93
N ILE A 91 0.66 18.99 -9.63
CA ILE A 91 0.91 20.19 -8.80
C ILE A 91 2.14 20.92 -9.30
N ASP A 92 3.21 20.23 -9.65
CA ASP A 92 4.44 20.82 -10.21
C ASP A 92 4.18 21.49 -11.57
N LYS A 93 3.23 20.99 -12.35
CA LYS A 93 2.74 21.61 -13.59
C LYS A 93 1.82 22.81 -13.35
N GLY A 94 1.57 23.17 -12.11
CA GLY A 94 0.81 24.37 -11.75
C GLY A 94 -0.67 24.14 -11.44
N GLN A 95 -1.14 22.89 -11.41
CA GLN A 95 -2.54 22.60 -11.02
C GLN A 95 -2.76 22.88 -9.53
N ASN A 96 -4.00 23.24 -9.19
CA ASN A 96 -4.41 23.35 -7.79
C ASN A 96 -4.44 21.94 -7.16
N ARG A 97 -4.06 21.85 -5.88
CA ARG A 97 -3.97 20.59 -5.14
C ARG A 97 -5.22 19.72 -5.24
N LEU A 98 -6.40 20.29 -5.02
CA LEU A 98 -7.68 19.56 -5.12
C LEU A 98 -7.90 18.97 -6.52
N GLU A 99 -7.65 19.76 -7.56
CA GLU A 99 -7.78 19.32 -8.94
C GLU A 99 -6.73 18.28 -9.32
N ALA A 100 -5.50 18.45 -8.84
CA ALA A 100 -4.42 17.51 -9.09
C ALA A 100 -4.73 16.12 -8.53
N TYR A 101 -5.19 16.02 -7.30
CA TYR A 101 -5.57 14.75 -6.69
C TYR A 101 -6.80 14.12 -7.33
N LYS A 102 -7.81 14.93 -7.69
CA LYS A 102 -8.99 14.47 -8.42
C LYS A 102 -8.61 13.91 -9.80
N ASN A 103 -7.83 14.65 -10.57
CA ASN A 103 -7.38 14.25 -11.89
C ASN A 103 -6.45 13.03 -11.84
N SER A 104 -5.62 12.95 -10.80
CA SER A 104 -4.76 11.80 -10.55
C SER A 104 -5.57 10.53 -10.33
N ALA A 105 -6.54 10.57 -9.42
CA ALA A 105 -7.39 9.42 -9.13
C ALA A 105 -8.15 8.95 -10.39
N GLN A 106 -8.71 9.86 -11.16
CA GLN A 106 -9.43 9.52 -12.39
C GLN A 106 -8.51 8.91 -13.45
N ARG A 107 -7.32 9.47 -13.63
CA ARG A 107 -6.40 9.02 -14.68
C ARG A 107 -5.67 7.73 -14.31
N MET A 108 -5.40 7.52 -13.04
CA MET A 108 -4.74 6.31 -12.53
C MET A 108 -5.73 5.20 -12.17
N PHE A 109 -7.03 5.44 -12.25
CA PHE A 109 -8.06 4.42 -12.00
C PHE A 109 -7.82 3.15 -12.83
N THR A 110 -7.77 3.29 -14.15
CA THR A 110 -7.63 2.15 -15.06
C THR A 110 -6.32 1.38 -14.86
N PRO A 111 -5.12 2.01 -14.81
CA PRO A 111 -3.88 1.30 -14.54
C PRO A 111 -3.87 0.58 -13.20
N VAL A 112 -4.35 1.22 -12.14
CA VAL A 112 -4.34 0.63 -10.78
C VAL A 112 -5.32 -0.54 -10.68
N VAL A 113 -6.53 -0.40 -11.22
CA VAL A 113 -7.49 -1.50 -11.28
C VAL A 113 -6.95 -2.66 -12.12
N ALA A 114 -6.34 -2.38 -13.27
CA ALA A 114 -5.75 -3.42 -14.12
C ALA A 114 -4.62 -4.18 -13.39
N SER A 115 -3.76 -3.48 -12.67
CA SER A 115 -2.71 -4.09 -11.85
C SER A 115 -3.29 -5.02 -10.78
N VAL A 116 -4.29 -4.56 -10.03
CA VAL A 116 -4.97 -5.38 -9.01
C VAL A 116 -5.61 -6.62 -9.63
N LEU A 117 -6.33 -6.46 -10.75
CA LEU A 117 -6.95 -7.58 -11.46
C LEU A 117 -5.92 -8.60 -11.96
N THR A 118 -4.80 -8.14 -12.48
CA THR A 118 -3.71 -9.02 -12.93
C THR A 118 -3.13 -9.83 -11.76
N THR A 119 -2.91 -9.18 -10.63
CA THR A 119 -2.44 -9.85 -9.41
C THR A 119 -3.43 -10.88 -8.91
N VAL A 120 -4.71 -10.53 -8.84
CA VAL A 120 -5.78 -11.47 -8.46
C VAL A 120 -5.85 -12.66 -9.41
N ALA A 121 -5.75 -12.42 -10.72
CA ALA A 121 -5.74 -13.47 -11.73
C ALA A 121 -4.57 -14.44 -11.54
N ALA A 122 -3.40 -13.96 -11.14
CA ALA A 122 -2.24 -14.82 -10.85
C ALA A 122 -2.47 -15.78 -9.66
N PHE A 123 -3.31 -15.40 -8.70
CA PHE A 123 -3.68 -16.25 -7.56
C PHE A 123 -4.89 -17.17 -7.82
N THR A 124 -5.62 -16.95 -8.91
CA THR A 124 -6.82 -17.73 -9.25
C THR A 124 -6.57 -19.25 -9.33
N PRO A 125 -5.46 -19.77 -9.88
CA PRO A 125 -5.17 -21.20 -9.91
C PRO A 125 -5.19 -21.86 -8.53
N LEU A 126 -4.78 -21.15 -7.48
CA LEU A 126 -4.81 -21.66 -6.10
C LEU A 126 -6.24 -21.84 -5.56
N MET A 127 -7.20 -21.07 -6.08
CA MET A 127 -8.61 -21.18 -5.66
C MET A 127 -9.29 -22.44 -6.20
N VAL A 128 -8.85 -22.94 -7.35
CA VAL A 128 -9.43 -24.12 -8.04
C VAL A 128 -8.66 -25.41 -7.74
N TRP A 129 -7.65 -25.37 -6.88
CA TRP A 129 -6.85 -26.53 -6.52
C TRP A 129 -7.73 -27.63 -5.88
N PRO A 130 -7.72 -28.89 -6.40
CA PRO A 130 -8.56 -29.96 -5.89
C PRO A 130 -8.02 -30.56 -4.59
N GLY A 131 -8.94 -31.25 -3.86
CA GLY A 131 -8.58 -32.04 -2.69
C GLY A 131 -8.53 -31.25 -1.37
N MET A 132 -8.06 -31.91 -0.32
CA MET A 132 -8.02 -31.39 1.05
C MET A 132 -7.04 -30.23 1.18
N SER A 133 -5.90 -30.31 0.48
CA SER A 133 -4.92 -29.23 0.38
C SER A 133 -5.51 -27.99 -0.30
N GLY A 134 -6.39 -28.15 -1.28
CA GLY A 134 -7.04 -27.03 -1.97
C GLY A 134 -7.99 -26.26 -1.05
N LYS A 135 -8.69 -26.93 -0.13
CA LYS A 135 -9.51 -26.23 0.88
C LYS A 135 -8.67 -25.32 1.77
N PHE A 136 -7.47 -25.75 2.14
CA PHE A 136 -6.52 -24.99 2.94
C PHE A 136 -5.91 -23.83 2.13
N MET A 137 -5.51 -24.12 0.89
CA MET A 137 -4.86 -23.14 0.01
C MET A 137 -5.77 -21.97 -0.42
N ARG A 138 -7.10 -22.14 -0.36
CA ARG A 138 -8.06 -21.07 -0.71
C ARG A 138 -8.04 -19.86 0.22
N TYR A 139 -7.66 -20.04 1.48
CA TYR A 139 -7.57 -18.93 2.43
C TYR A 139 -6.61 -17.84 1.97
N LEU A 140 -5.49 -18.21 1.37
CA LEU A 140 -4.46 -17.29 0.92
C LEU A 140 -4.93 -16.36 -0.21
N PRO A 141 -5.40 -16.86 -1.38
CA PRO A 141 -5.86 -15.98 -2.46
C PRO A 141 -7.09 -15.15 -2.07
N ILE A 142 -7.98 -15.69 -1.24
CA ILE A 142 -9.14 -14.92 -0.76
C ILE A 142 -8.68 -13.76 0.13
N THR A 143 -7.74 -13.99 1.04
CA THR A 143 -7.19 -12.95 1.89
C THR A 143 -6.47 -11.89 1.06
N VAL A 144 -5.62 -12.29 0.12
CA VAL A 144 -4.93 -11.37 -0.79
C VAL A 144 -5.94 -10.55 -1.60
N PHE A 145 -6.99 -11.18 -2.12
CA PHE A 145 -8.06 -10.49 -2.85
C PHE A 145 -8.71 -9.41 -1.99
N VAL A 146 -9.09 -9.74 -0.76
CA VAL A 146 -9.74 -8.79 0.16
C VAL A 146 -8.80 -7.63 0.52
N VAL A 147 -7.52 -7.91 0.81
CA VAL A 147 -6.50 -6.89 1.09
C VAL A 147 -6.35 -5.94 -0.10
N LEU A 148 -6.22 -6.48 -1.31
CA LEU A 148 -6.07 -5.68 -2.53
C LEU A 148 -7.30 -4.84 -2.83
N MET A 149 -8.51 -5.36 -2.61
CA MET A 149 -9.74 -4.59 -2.77
C MET A 149 -9.86 -3.48 -1.73
N ALA A 150 -9.49 -3.74 -0.48
CA ALA A 150 -9.45 -2.72 0.57
C ALA A 150 -8.43 -1.62 0.25
N SER A 151 -7.25 -1.99 -0.25
CA SER A 151 -6.22 -1.07 -0.70
C SER A 151 -6.66 -0.22 -1.89
N LEU A 152 -7.30 -0.86 -2.87
CA LEU A 152 -7.85 -0.16 -4.04
C LEU A 152 -8.89 0.89 -3.63
N ALA A 153 -9.77 0.53 -2.69
CA ALA A 153 -10.75 1.46 -2.15
C ALA A 153 -10.08 2.63 -1.42
N TYR A 154 -9.03 2.34 -0.62
CA TYR A 154 -8.23 3.38 0.01
C TYR A 154 -7.58 4.31 -1.03
N ALA A 155 -6.87 3.74 -1.99
CA ALA A 155 -6.12 4.49 -3.00
C ALA A 155 -7.01 5.40 -3.86
N LEU A 156 -8.21 4.95 -4.21
CA LEU A 156 -9.11 5.69 -5.09
C LEU A 156 -10.03 6.68 -4.36
N ILE A 157 -10.38 6.41 -3.10
CA ILE A 157 -11.34 7.22 -2.34
C ILE A 157 -10.61 8.05 -1.28
N PHE A 158 -9.85 7.40 -0.40
CA PHE A 158 -9.26 8.05 0.78
C PHE A 158 -7.98 8.82 0.44
N ALA A 159 -7.09 8.27 -0.38
CA ALA A 159 -5.83 8.92 -0.72
C ALA A 159 -6.04 10.27 -1.44
N PRO A 160 -6.96 10.42 -2.43
CA PRO A 160 -7.24 11.71 -3.03
C PRO A 160 -7.85 12.71 -2.05
N VAL A 161 -8.73 12.26 -1.16
CA VAL A 161 -9.37 13.14 -0.15
C VAL A 161 -8.33 13.64 0.85
N ILE A 162 -7.58 12.74 1.46
CA ILE A 162 -6.54 13.08 2.43
C ILE A 162 -5.44 13.91 1.76
N GLY A 163 -5.03 13.53 0.55
CA GLY A 163 -4.04 14.26 -0.23
C GLY A 163 -4.49 15.67 -0.61
N SER A 164 -5.76 15.87 -0.92
CA SER A 164 -6.30 17.21 -1.20
C SER A 164 -6.28 18.12 0.04
N LEU A 165 -6.38 17.55 1.24
CA LEU A 165 -6.35 18.29 2.51
C LEU A 165 -4.92 18.52 3.00
N PHE A 166 -4.10 17.48 3.01
CA PHE A 166 -2.77 17.46 3.65
C PHE A 166 -1.60 17.39 2.66
N GLY A 167 -1.84 17.10 1.38
CA GLY A 167 -0.81 16.95 0.35
C GLY A 167 0.01 18.23 0.12
N ARG A 168 1.00 18.13 -0.75
CA ARG A 168 1.92 19.21 -1.11
C ARG A 168 1.19 20.47 -1.61
N ARG A 169 1.69 21.66 -1.24
CA ARG A 169 1.17 22.93 -1.77
C ARG A 169 2.01 23.39 -2.96
N LYS A 170 1.37 24.10 -3.90
CA LYS A 170 2.04 24.75 -5.03
C LYS A 170 3.23 25.59 -4.52
N GLY A 171 4.43 25.36 -5.06
CA GLY A 171 5.62 26.12 -4.71
C GLY A 171 6.45 25.60 -3.52
N GLN A 172 6.04 24.53 -2.86
CA GLN A 172 6.82 23.88 -1.81
C GLN A 172 7.71 22.80 -2.43
N LYS A 173 8.97 23.16 -2.76
CA LYS A 173 9.99 22.15 -3.08
C LYS A 173 10.29 21.35 -1.81
N ASP A 174 10.43 20.04 -1.92
CA ASP A 174 10.92 19.22 -0.82
C ASP A 174 12.37 19.64 -0.50
N GLU A 175 12.60 20.06 0.73
CA GLU A 175 13.96 20.38 1.24
C GLU A 175 14.91 19.17 1.14
N SER A 176 14.38 17.95 1.04
CA SER A 176 15.16 16.74 0.84
C SER A 176 15.84 16.67 -0.54
N ASN A 177 15.18 17.15 -1.61
CA ASN A 177 15.77 17.18 -2.95
C ASN A 177 16.85 18.27 -3.09
N ASP A 178 16.69 19.40 -2.40
CA ASP A 178 17.72 20.46 -2.42
C ASP A 178 19.01 20.02 -1.69
N ASN A 179 18.88 19.15 -0.69
CA ASN A 179 20.03 18.57 0.02
C ASN A 179 20.77 17.53 -0.83
N GLU A 180 20.05 16.67 -1.57
CA GLU A 180 20.66 15.70 -2.49
C GLU A 180 21.34 16.40 -3.69
N ASP A 181 20.69 17.36 -4.31
CA ASP A 181 21.27 18.13 -5.41
C ASP A 181 22.48 18.95 -4.95
N THR A 182 22.44 19.49 -3.74
CA THR A 182 23.59 20.22 -3.14
C THR A 182 24.72 19.27 -2.79
N PHE A 183 24.41 18.05 -2.29
CA PHE A 183 25.39 17.04 -1.95
C PHE A 183 26.07 16.48 -3.22
N LEU A 184 25.30 16.16 -4.25
CA LEU A 184 25.83 15.71 -5.54
C LEU A 184 26.66 16.79 -6.22
N LYS A 185 26.23 18.05 -6.23
CA LYS A 185 27.01 19.18 -6.76
C LYS A 185 28.31 19.40 -6.01
N ARG A 186 28.37 19.15 -4.68
CA ARG A 186 29.61 19.19 -3.90
C ARG A 186 30.58 18.07 -4.26
N ILE A 187 30.08 16.87 -4.54
CA ILE A 187 30.92 15.73 -4.96
C ILE A 187 31.50 15.99 -6.34
N TYR A 188 30.67 16.45 -7.30
CA TYR A 188 31.14 16.74 -8.67
C TYR A 188 32.10 17.95 -8.76
N LYS A 189 32.07 18.87 -7.80
CA LYS A 189 32.99 20.01 -7.78
C LYS A 189 34.34 19.71 -7.12
N LYS A 190 34.48 18.53 -6.49
CA LYS A 190 35.71 18.07 -5.80
C LYS A 190 36.47 16.99 -6.58
N ALA A 191 35.89 16.47 -7.67
CA ALA A 191 36.54 15.57 -8.62
C ALA A 191 37.02 16.35 -9.85
#